data_b892cbef7bd53a4b145f56563b9358e3
#
_entry.id   b892cbef7bd53a4b145f56563b9358e3
#
_cell.length_a   1.000
_cell.length_b   1.000
_cell.length_c   1.000
_cell.angle_alpha   90.00
_cell.angle_beta   90.00
_cell.angle_gamma   90.00
#
_symmetry.space_group_name_H-M   'P 1'
#
loop_
_entity.id
_entity.type
_entity.pdbx_description
1 polymer ?
#
loop_
_entity_poly.entity_id
_entity_poly.type
_entity_poly.pdbx_seq_one_letter_code
_entity_poly.pdbx_strand_id
1 'polypeptide(L)'
;MIGVFAKIFGAVMGFFYSFYKRRKTENKIAFISRQSETPSTDFRYLINEIKTNYPQYQVVVLCKMIPSSFGGKIKYVGEMFRQMKALATSKVVVLDGYCILASMLKHKKDLKIIQIWHALGAFKKFGKSVLDKEGGKSSKTASAFKMHNNYSYIAASGDECVPFFAQAFGQPVSKFIPIGIPRMDYLTDPQENERVRGNVLRKYPQLANGRKNILYAPTFRDTQQDKDALANATEELVNKVNYSDFNLIVKHHVVDSNKEQIYTDSRMNKAEGENFTAMDFMCVADYVVTDYSSVIYEALLKNLPIYIYCFDSDKYIDERGFYIDFWTDIPALYSKNAKGICDFIASGMRANSEKEENFKKAYVNKRFSSITAEYGKLIDELARGVYDGRYNYGILKDDPPSEDDEKQETAQETAENESDNETSNSSSDAVIAEDIQTDDIKEDTENEQN
;
A
#
# COMPACT_ATOMS: atom_id res chain seq x y z
N MET A 1 5.73 -30.51 2.38
CA MET A 1 6.69 -29.88 3.30
C MET A 1 6.22 -28.53 3.80
N ILE A 2 5.83 -27.55 2.95
CA ILE A 2 5.42 -26.19 3.37
C ILE A 2 4.29 -26.20 4.43
N GLY A 3 3.25 -27.02 4.24
CA GLY A 3 2.15 -27.10 5.21
C GLY A 3 2.57 -27.63 6.58
N VAL A 4 3.50 -28.59 6.62
CA VAL A 4 4.05 -29.12 7.88
C VAL A 4 4.92 -28.06 8.55
N PHE A 5 5.78 -27.40 7.79
CA PHE A 5 6.61 -26.30 8.28
C PHE A 5 5.74 -25.16 8.86
N ALA A 6 4.71 -24.74 8.14
CA ALA A 6 3.82 -23.69 8.61
C ALA A 6 3.06 -24.08 9.87
N LYS A 7 2.64 -25.36 9.99
CA LYS A 7 2.01 -25.89 11.22
C LYS A 7 2.99 -25.86 12.39
N ILE A 8 4.22 -26.36 12.20
CA ILE A 8 5.27 -26.36 13.25
C ILE A 8 5.61 -24.92 13.64
N PHE A 9 5.87 -24.06 12.65
CA PHE A 9 6.15 -22.64 12.88
C PHE A 9 4.99 -21.96 13.64
N GLY A 10 3.76 -22.17 13.20
CA GLY A 10 2.57 -21.64 13.86
C GLY A 10 2.39 -22.15 15.30
N ALA A 11 2.69 -23.43 15.55
CA ALA A 11 2.63 -24.02 16.88
C ALA A 11 3.70 -23.42 17.81
N VAL A 12 4.95 -23.31 17.33
CA VAL A 12 6.05 -22.70 18.09
C VAL A 12 5.77 -21.25 18.41
N MET A 13 5.42 -20.45 17.40
CA MET A 13 5.08 -19.03 17.59
C MET A 13 3.83 -18.86 18.47
N GLY A 14 2.82 -19.73 18.29
CA GLY A 14 1.61 -19.75 19.12
C GLY A 14 1.88 -20.07 20.58
N PHE A 15 2.81 -20.99 20.85
CA PHE A 15 3.27 -21.30 22.19
C PHE A 15 3.87 -20.06 22.87
N PHE A 16 4.85 -19.42 22.26
CA PHE A 16 5.45 -18.19 22.81
C PHE A 16 4.43 -17.05 22.92
N TYR A 17 3.57 -16.90 21.93
CA TYR A 17 2.53 -15.88 21.94
C TYR A 17 1.54 -16.06 23.10
N SER A 18 1.27 -17.32 23.52
CA SER A 18 0.39 -17.60 24.64
C SER A 18 0.87 -16.99 25.95
N PHE A 19 2.19 -16.91 26.17
CA PHE A 19 2.75 -16.22 27.33
C PHE A 19 2.54 -14.71 27.27
N TYR A 20 2.72 -14.10 26.09
CA TYR A 20 2.44 -12.66 25.93
C TYR A 20 0.95 -12.36 26.10
N LYS A 21 0.04 -13.25 25.65
CA LYS A 21 -1.41 -13.06 25.81
C LYS A 21 -1.88 -13.05 27.26
N ARG A 22 -1.12 -13.60 28.21
CA ARG A 22 -1.44 -13.53 29.65
C ARG A 22 -1.25 -12.13 30.22
N ARG A 23 -0.49 -11.26 29.54
CA ARG A 23 -0.30 -9.87 29.96
C ARG A 23 -1.61 -9.09 29.72
N LYS A 24 -1.84 -8.07 30.54
CA LYS A 24 -2.96 -7.15 30.35
C LYS A 24 -2.80 -6.39 29.03
N THR A 25 -3.92 -6.08 28.40
CA THR A 25 -3.97 -5.11 27.30
C THR A 25 -3.69 -3.71 27.87
N GLU A 26 -2.79 -2.99 27.23
CA GLU A 26 -2.33 -1.67 27.65
C GLU A 26 -2.95 -0.61 26.73
N ASN A 27 -3.05 0.64 27.18
CA ASN A 27 -3.42 1.77 26.33
C ASN A 27 -2.31 2.00 25.28
N LYS A 28 -2.25 1.13 24.29
CA LYS A 28 -1.16 1.05 23.33
C LYS A 28 -1.69 0.87 21.91
N ILE A 29 -1.10 1.64 21.00
CA ILE A 29 -1.30 1.52 19.57
C ILE A 29 0.04 1.14 18.95
N ALA A 30 0.08 0.06 18.17
CA ALA A 30 1.29 -0.40 17.52
C ALA A 30 1.20 -0.28 16.00
N PHE A 31 2.28 0.19 15.38
CA PHE A 31 2.47 0.28 13.94
C PHE A 31 3.52 -0.76 13.55
N ILE A 32 3.17 -1.68 12.65
CA ILE A 32 4.06 -2.76 12.22
C ILE A 32 4.19 -2.74 10.71
N SER A 33 5.42 -2.54 10.22
CA SER A 33 5.76 -2.55 8.81
C SER A 33 6.89 -3.54 8.51
N ARG A 34 6.83 -4.11 7.30
CA ARG A 34 7.91 -4.90 6.69
C ARG A 34 8.39 -4.27 5.38
N GLN A 35 7.86 -3.12 5.02
CA GLN A 35 8.13 -2.43 3.76
C GLN A 35 9.41 -1.57 3.82
N SER A 36 9.79 -1.12 5.02
CA SER A 36 10.97 -0.29 5.22
C SER A 36 11.52 -0.42 6.63
N GLU A 37 12.73 0.10 6.87
CA GLU A 37 13.35 0.22 8.20
C GLU A 37 12.83 1.45 8.96
N THR A 38 12.11 2.35 8.30
CA THR A 38 11.54 3.58 8.87
C THR A 38 10.04 3.66 8.60
N PRO A 39 9.27 4.43 9.39
CA PRO A 39 7.85 4.64 9.15
C PRO A 39 7.59 5.24 7.76
N SER A 40 6.64 4.66 7.01
CA SER A 40 6.14 5.22 5.76
C SER A 40 5.47 6.58 5.99
N THR A 41 5.18 7.32 4.91
CA THR A 41 4.45 8.60 5.00
C THR A 41 3.12 8.41 5.73
N ASP A 42 2.36 7.37 5.41
CA ASP A 42 1.10 7.06 6.09
C ASP A 42 1.29 6.84 7.58
N PHE A 43 2.30 6.05 7.97
CA PHE A 43 2.60 5.82 9.38
C PHE A 43 3.07 7.07 10.10
N ARG A 44 3.89 7.92 9.45
CA ARG A 44 4.35 9.18 10.07
C ARG A 44 3.18 10.10 10.41
N TYR A 45 2.23 10.23 9.49
CA TYR A 45 1.04 11.05 9.70
C TYR A 45 0.19 10.51 10.85
N LEU A 46 -0.13 9.22 10.84
CA LEU A 46 -0.92 8.60 11.93
C LEU A 46 -0.19 8.62 13.28
N ILE A 47 1.12 8.36 13.31
CA ILE A 47 1.91 8.42 14.54
C ILE A 47 1.90 9.82 15.12
N ASN A 48 2.04 10.85 14.27
CA ASN A 48 1.98 12.25 14.72
C ASN A 48 0.59 12.60 15.23
N GLU A 49 -0.47 12.22 14.51
CA GLU A 49 -1.87 12.42 14.92
C GLU A 49 -2.13 11.82 16.29
N ILE A 50 -1.79 10.53 16.47
CA ILE A 50 -2.01 9.85 17.75
C ILE A 50 -1.19 10.47 18.89
N LYS A 51 0.06 10.85 18.66
CA LYS A 51 0.87 11.45 19.69
C LYS A 51 0.40 12.85 20.10
N THR A 52 -0.12 13.61 19.15
CA THR A 52 -0.57 15.00 19.37
C THR A 52 -1.96 15.05 19.98
N ASN A 53 -2.91 14.33 19.40
CA ASN A 53 -4.32 14.48 19.73
C ASN A 53 -4.87 13.40 20.67
N TYR A 54 -4.14 12.28 20.84
CA TYR A 54 -4.53 11.15 21.69
C TYR A 54 -3.37 10.71 22.62
N PRO A 55 -2.81 11.62 23.45
CA PRO A 55 -1.61 11.36 24.25
C PRO A 55 -1.78 10.28 25.33
N GLN A 56 -3.01 9.84 25.59
CA GLN A 56 -3.31 8.71 26.49
C GLN A 56 -2.79 7.38 25.95
N TYR A 57 -2.42 7.27 24.67
CA TYR A 57 -1.93 6.04 24.08
C TYR A 57 -0.40 6.02 23.97
N GLN A 58 0.19 4.93 24.43
CA GLN A 58 1.59 4.62 24.12
C GLN A 58 1.69 4.18 22.66
N VAL A 59 2.48 4.87 21.85
CA VAL A 59 2.77 4.50 20.46
C VAL A 59 4.00 3.61 20.38
N VAL A 60 3.88 2.44 19.75
CA VAL A 60 4.98 1.51 19.47
C VAL A 60 5.13 1.38 17.95
N VAL A 61 6.36 1.58 17.45
CA VAL A 61 6.67 1.51 16.01
C VAL A 61 7.67 0.38 15.77
N LEU A 62 7.30 -0.57 14.91
CA LEU A 62 8.07 -1.76 14.56
C LEU A 62 8.19 -1.84 13.03
N CYS A 63 9.11 -1.06 12.47
CA CYS A 63 9.41 -1.04 11.05
C CYS A 63 10.72 -1.81 10.83
N LYS A 64 10.64 -2.96 10.16
CA LYS A 64 11.81 -3.77 9.84
C LYS A 64 11.58 -4.67 8.65
N MET A 65 12.43 -4.51 7.63
CA MET A 65 12.46 -5.41 6.48
C MET A 65 12.99 -6.79 6.88
N ILE A 66 12.52 -7.83 6.19
CA ILE A 66 13.09 -9.17 6.34
C ILE A 66 14.41 -9.20 5.57
N PRO A 67 15.54 -9.44 6.24
CA PRO A 67 16.82 -9.52 5.55
C PRO A 67 16.89 -10.74 4.62
N SER A 68 17.58 -10.60 3.46
CA SER A 68 17.84 -11.70 2.54
C SER A 68 18.80 -12.74 3.13
N SER A 69 19.83 -12.29 3.85
CA SER A 69 20.88 -13.15 4.41
C SER A 69 20.37 -14.07 5.54
N PHE A 70 20.88 -15.29 5.62
CA PHE A 70 20.53 -16.25 6.66
C PHE A 70 20.78 -15.72 8.08
N GLY A 71 21.94 -15.10 8.33
CA GLY A 71 22.22 -14.47 9.63
C GLY A 71 21.28 -13.32 9.97
N GLY A 72 20.85 -12.56 8.96
CA GLY A 72 19.84 -11.53 9.11
C GLY A 72 18.47 -12.11 9.46
N LYS A 73 18.06 -13.19 8.83
CA LYS A 73 16.80 -13.91 9.15
C LYS A 73 16.77 -14.39 10.60
N ILE A 74 17.90 -14.89 11.14
CA ILE A 74 18.01 -15.26 12.55
C ILE A 74 17.82 -14.04 13.46
N LYS A 75 18.45 -12.90 13.13
CA LYS A 75 18.28 -11.66 13.89
C LYS A 75 16.84 -11.14 13.82
N TYR A 76 16.14 -11.38 12.70
CA TYR A 76 14.74 -10.99 12.53
C TYR A 76 13.79 -11.74 13.48
N VAL A 77 14.18 -12.93 13.97
CA VAL A 77 13.39 -13.67 14.98
C VAL A 77 13.19 -12.80 16.24
N GLY A 78 14.20 -12.03 16.65
CA GLY A 78 14.04 -11.06 17.75
C GLY A 78 12.95 -10.03 17.50
N GLU A 79 12.85 -9.55 16.26
CA GLU A 79 11.78 -8.62 15.85
C GLU A 79 10.41 -9.31 15.90
N MET A 80 10.32 -10.57 15.52
CA MET A 80 9.06 -11.33 15.61
C MET A 80 8.57 -11.44 17.06
N PHE A 81 9.46 -11.61 18.05
CA PHE A 81 9.07 -11.58 19.47
C PHE A 81 8.58 -10.19 19.91
N ARG A 82 9.18 -9.09 19.39
CA ARG A 82 8.69 -7.73 19.63
C ARG A 82 7.30 -7.53 19.03
N GLN A 83 7.08 -7.99 17.81
CA GLN A 83 5.77 -7.97 17.14
C GLN A 83 4.73 -8.79 17.92
N MET A 84 5.06 -9.99 18.38
CA MET A 84 4.17 -10.81 19.21
C MET A 84 3.78 -10.08 20.51
N LYS A 85 4.76 -9.44 21.19
CA LYS A 85 4.47 -8.64 22.38
C LYS A 85 3.51 -7.49 22.06
N ALA A 86 3.76 -6.76 20.97
CA ALA A 86 2.87 -5.67 20.53
C ALA A 86 1.46 -6.18 20.22
N LEU A 87 1.31 -7.24 19.41
CA LEU A 87 0.03 -7.87 19.09
C LEU A 87 -0.74 -8.39 20.33
N ALA A 88 -0.03 -8.82 21.38
CA ALA A 88 -0.66 -9.34 22.59
C ALA A 88 -1.09 -8.28 23.59
N THR A 89 -0.50 -7.09 23.54
CA THR A 89 -0.68 -6.05 24.57
C THR A 89 -1.25 -4.73 24.06
N SER A 90 -1.36 -4.54 22.74
CA SER A 90 -1.97 -3.34 22.16
C SER A 90 -3.49 -3.47 22.06
N LYS A 91 -4.19 -2.35 22.09
CA LYS A 91 -5.63 -2.25 21.76
C LYS A 91 -5.83 -2.24 20.26
N VAL A 92 -5.01 -1.48 19.55
CA VAL A 92 -5.07 -1.39 18.07
C VAL A 92 -3.67 -1.64 17.50
N VAL A 93 -3.63 -2.38 16.40
CA VAL A 93 -2.43 -2.58 15.59
C VAL A 93 -2.72 -2.11 14.16
N VAL A 94 -1.87 -1.23 13.64
CA VAL A 94 -1.95 -0.73 12.26
C VAL A 94 -0.85 -1.38 11.43
N LEU A 95 -1.23 -1.92 10.27
CA LEU A 95 -0.35 -2.61 9.32
C LEU A 95 -0.38 -1.86 7.99
N ASP A 96 0.77 -1.75 7.31
CA ASP A 96 0.87 -1.25 5.93
C ASP A 96 1.18 -2.35 4.90
N GLY A 97 1.22 -3.60 5.34
CA GLY A 97 1.47 -4.76 4.50
C GLY A 97 1.17 -6.08 5.20
N TYR A 98 1.45 -7.19 4.53
CA TYR A 98 1.24 -8.52 5.11
C TYR A 98 2.18 -8.77 6.29
N CYS A 99 1.61 -9.07 7.45
CA CYS A 99 2.32 -9.48 8.65
C CYS A 99 1.94 -10.93 9.02
N ILE A 100 2.89 -11.86 8.91
CA ILE A 100 2.66 -13.30 9.13
C ILE A 100 2.12 -13.59 10.54
N LEU A 101 2.66 -12.93 11.57
CA LEU A 101 2.24 -13.14 12.96
C LEU A 101 0.83 -12.59 13.21
N ALA A 102 0.49 -11.44 12.63
CA ALA A 102 -0.86 -10.90 12.68
C ALA A 102 -1.87 -11.85 12.02
N SER A 103 -1.49 -12.47 10.88
CA SER A 103 -2.39 -13.36 10.13
C SER A 103 -2.53 -14.75 10.74
N MET A 104 -1.46 -15.33 11.28
CA MET A 104 -1.46 -16.74 11.71
C MET A 104 -1.89 -16.96 13.16
N LEU A 105 -1.57 -16.00 14.05
CA LEU A 105 -1.77 -16.21 15.48
C LEU A 105 -3.23 -15.99 15.89
N LYS A 106 -3.69 -16.71 16.91
CA LYS A 106 -5.01 -16.51 17.51
C LYS A 106 -4.93 -15.38 18.54
N HIS A 107 -5.37 -14.18 18.17
CA HIS A 107 -5.31 -12.98 19.01
C HIS A 107 -6.36 -12.96 20.12
N LYS A 108 -6.27 -11.96 21.01
CA LYS A 108 -7.32 -11.60 21.93
C LYS A 108 -8.51 -11.03 21.15
N LYS A 109 -9.74 -11.19 21.67
CA LYS A 109 -10.95 -10.68 21.01
C LYS A 109 -11.00 -9.14 20.94
N ASP A 110 -10.42 -8.50 21.92
CA ASP A 110 -10.36 -7.03 22.05
C ASP A 110 -9.29 -6.36 21.16
N LEU A 111 -8.34 -7.13 20.59
CA LEU A 111 -7.38 -6.58 19.66
C LEU A 111 -8.05 -6.23 18.33
N LYS A 112 -7.89 -4.97 17.88
CA LYS A 112 -8.30 -4.53 16.54
C LYS A 112 -7.07 -4.40 15.66
N ILE A 113 -7.15 -4.94 14.44
CA ILE A 113 -6.07 -4.88 13.45
C ILE A 113 -6.59 -4.14 12.22
N ILE A 114 -5.98 -2.99 11.92
CA ILE A 114 -6.28 -2.16 10.74
C ILE A 114 -5.20 -2.39 9.71
N GLN A 115 -5.57 -2.80 8.50
CA GLN A 115 -4.68 -2.86 7.35
C GLN A 115 -4.89 -1.60 6.50
N ILE A 116 -3.89 -0.71 6.42
CA ILE A 116 -3.99 0.49 5.59
C ILE A 116 -3.36 0.31 4.20
N TRP A 117 -2.64 -0.79 4.00
CA TRP A 117 -1.88 -1.08 2.78
C TRP A 117 -0.82 -0.01 2.50
N HIS A 118 -0.23 -0.03 1.29
CA HIS A 118 0.86 0.88 0.90
C HIS A 118 0.67 1.49 -0.50
N ALA A 119 -0.54 1.40 -1.06
CA ALA A 119 -0.91 2.00 -2.33
C ALA A 119 -2.31 2.58 -2.24
N LEU A 120 -2.57 3.69 -2.94
CA LEU A 120 -3.88 4.33 -2.99
C LEU A 120 -4.91 3.43 -3.66
N GLY A 121 -4.58 2.88 -4.81
CA GLY A 121 -5.46 1.97 -5.54
C GLY A 121 -4.71 0.78 -6.09
N ALA A 122 -5.44 -0.11 -6.73
CA ALA A 122 -4.87 -1.24 -7.45
C ALA A 122 -5.69 -1.51 -8.71
N PHE A 123 -5.10 -1.23 -9.86
CA PHE A 123 -5.64 -1.71 -11.13
C PHE A 123 -5.01 -3.04 -11.56
N LYS A 124 -3.80 -3.36 -11.09
CA LYS A 124 -3.16 -4.68 -11.27
C LYS A 124 -3.66 -5.66 -10.23
N LYS A 125 -3.87 -6.91 -10.63
CA LYS A 125 -4.18 -8.00 -9.70
C LYS A 125 -2.98 -8.31 -8.80
N PHE A 126 -3.25 -8.59 -7.54
CA PHE A 126 -2.25 -8.90 -6.53
C PHE A 126 -2.80 -9.82 -5.43
N GLY A 127 -1.96 -10.20 -4.46
CA GLY A 127 -2.39 -10.99 -3.33
C GLY A 127 -3.03 -12.32 -3.71
N LYS A 128 -4.22 -12.60 -3.19
CA LYS A 128 -4.94 -13.86 -3.50
C LYS A 128 -5.51 -13.91 -4.92
N SER A 129 -5.61 -12.80 -5.64
CA SER A 129 -6.10 -12.77 -7.03
C SER A 129 -5.09 -13.32 -8.04
N VAL A 130 -3.84 -13.53 -7.64
CA VAL A 130 -2.74 -14.04 -8.48
C VAL A 130 -2.11 -15.30 -7.91
N LEU A 131 -2.80 -16.01 -7.02
CA LEU A 131 -2.30 -17.29 -6.51
C LEU A 131 -2.13 -18.30 -7.66
N ASP A 132 -1.07 -19.08 -7.59
CA ASP A 132 -0.71 -20.12 -8.58
C ASP A 132 -0.48 -19.58 -10.01
N LYS A 133 -0.27 -18.25 -10.14
CA LYS A 133 0.12 -17.59 -11.39
C LYS A 133 1.57 -17.13 -11.30
N GLU A 134 2.16 -16.82 -12.46
CA GLU A 134 3.51 -16.26 -12.53
C GLU A 134 3.62 -14.98 -11.70
N GLY A 135 4.68 -14.86 -10.89
CA GLY A 135 4.87 -13.77 -9.92
C GLY A 135 3.92 -13.79 -8.71
N GLY A 136 3.03 -14.81 -8.59
CA GLY A 136 2.14 -15.01 -7.44
C GLY A 136 2.64 -16.08 -6.48
N LYS A 137 2.14 -16.06 -5.25
CA LYS A 137 2.42 -17.13 -4.28
C LYS A 137 1.57 -18.36 -4.56
N SER A 138 2.06 -19.55 -4.16
CA SER A 138 1.22 -20.74 -4.26
C SER A 138 0.04 -20.68 -3.29
N SER A 139 -1.12 -21.19 -3.73
CA SER A 139 -2.33 -21.29 -2.90
C SER A 139 -2.08 -22.12 -1.62
N LYS A 140 -1.24 -23.18 -1.73
CA LYS A 140 -0.81 -23.99 -0.59
C LYS A 140 -0.07 -23.12 0.46
N THR A 141 0.86 -22.27 0.01
CA THR A 141 1.61 -21.36 0.90
C THR A 141 0.67 -20.30 1.52
N ALA A 142 -0.16 -19.66 0.71
CA ALA A 142 -1.09 -18.64 1.18
C ALA A 142 -2.05 -19.19 2.25
N SER A 143 -2.58 -20.40 2.03
CA SER A 143 -3.44 -21.10 2.99
C SER A 143 -2.68 -21.50 4.25
N ALA A 144 -1.49 -22.12 4.11
CA ALA A 144 -0.69 -22.59 5.24
C ALA A 144 -0.31 -21.46 6.21
N PHE A 145 0.02 -20.27 5.67
CA PHE A 145 0.34 -19.07 6.45
C PHE A 145 -0.85 -18.14 6.70
N LYS A 146 -2.08 -18.59 6.40
CA LYS A 146 -3.32 -17.83 6.59
C LYS A 146 -3.23 -16.40 6.05
N MET A 147 -2.70 -16.25 4.85
CA MET A 147 -2.39 -14.95 4.26
C MET A 147 -3.60 -14.00 4.32
N HIS A 148 -3.38 -12.80 4.86
CA HIS A 148 -4.36 -11.73 5.04
C HIS A 148 -5.55 -12.04 6.00
N ASN A 149 -5.40 -12.99 6.90
CA ASN A 149 -6.40 -13.23 7.94
C ASN A 149 -6.26 -12.25 9.12
N ASN A 150 -7.30 -12.22 9.98
CA ASN A 150 -7.37 -11.49 11.24
C ASN A 150 -7.42 -9.95 11.13
N TYR A 151 -7.61 -9.36 9.94
CA TYR A 151 -7.90 -7.95 9.85
C TYR A 151 -9.30 -7.65 10.40
N SER A 152 -9.41 -6.64 11.26
CA SER A 152 -10.69 -6.10 11.72
C SER A 152 -11.24 -5.15 10.65
N TYR A 153 -10.38 -4.25 10.17
CA TYR A 153 -10.71 -3.25 9.15
C TYR A 153 -9.60 -3.14 8.12
N ILE A 154 -9.97 -2.76 6.91
CA ILE A 154 -9.06 -2.61 5.77
C ILE A 154 -9.37 -1.28 5.09
N ALA A 155 -8.36 -0.42 4.97
CA ALA A 155 -8.49 0.86 4.28
C ALA A 155 -8.64 0.68 2.76
N ALA A 156 -9.39 1.57 2.14
CA ALA A 156 -9.40 1.79 0.71
C ALA A 156 -9.44 3.29 0.41
N SER A 157 -8.90 3.72 -0.72
CA SER A 157 -8.84 5.13 -1.10
C SER A 157 -10.11 5.64 -1.78
N GLY A 158 -10.97 4.73 -2.23
CA GLY A 158 -12.26 5.02 -2.85
C GLY A 158 -13.09 3.74 -2.94
N ASP A 159 -14.36 3.88 -3.25
CA ASP A 159 -15.32 2.77 -3.24
C ASP A 159 -14.98 1.70 -4.28
N GLU A 160 -14.55 2.10 -5.48
CA GLU A 160 -14.21 1.19 -6.56
C GLU A 160 -12.93 0.37 -6.27
N CYS A 161 -12.10 0.80 -5.32
CA CYS A 161 -10.97 0.00 -4.85
C CYS A 161 -11.40 -1.17 -3.97
N VAL A 162 -12.56 -1.09 -3.31
CA VAL A 162 -13.01 -2.09 -2.33
C VAL A 162 -13.16 -3.48 -2.93
N PRO A 163 -13.87 -3.70 -4.06
CA PRO A 163 -13.99 -5.02 -4.67
C PRO A 163 -12.63 -5.64 -5.03
N PHE A 164 -11.69 -4.83 -5.52
CA PHE A 164 -10.34 -5.29 -5.91
C PHE A 164 -9.54 -5.73 -4.69
N PHE A 165 -9.55 -4.93 -3.64
CA PHE A 165 -8.87 -5.26 -2.39
C PHE A 165 -9.54 -6.42 -1.67
N ALA A 166 -10.88 -6.51 -1.70
CA ALA A 166 -11.62 -7.64 -1.13
C ALA A 166 -11.19 -8.97 -1.80
N GLN A 167 -11.08 -8.99 -3.12
CA GLN A 167 -10.58 -10.14 -3.86
C GLN A 167 -9.10 -10.43 -3.53
N ALA A 168 -8.24 -9.40 -3.54
CA ALA A 168 -6.81 -9.55 -3.28
C ALA A 168 -6.50 -10.06 -1.86
N PHE A 169 -7.22 -9.58 -0.86
CA PHE A 169 -7.04 -10.03 0.53
C PHE A 169 -7.91 -11.25 0.87
N GLY A 170 -8.91 -11.58 0.04
CA GLY A 170 -9.90 -12.63 0.33
C GLY A 170 -10.63 -12.32 1.63
N GLN A 171 -11.10 -11.09 1.76
CA GLN A 171 -11.85 -10.58 2.90
C GLN A 171 -13.22 -10.05 2.44
N PRO A 172 -14.27 -10.15 3.26
CA PRO A 172 -15.58 -9.59 2.93
C PRO A 172 -15.52 -8.07 2.82
N VAL A 173 -16.36 -7.51 1.94
CA VAL A 173 -16.43 -6.06 1.70
C VAL A 173 -16.82 -5.26 2.94
N SER A 174 -17.57 -5.84 3.86
CA SER A 174 -17.99 -5.23 5.12
C SER A 174 -16.84 -4.83 6.07
N LYS A 175 -15.64 -5.38 5.86
CA LYS A 175 -14.44 -4.97 6.61
C LYS A 175 -13.73 -3.75 6.04
N PHE A 176 -14.17 -3.25 4.90
CA PHE A 176 -13.48 -2.14 4.24
C PHE A 176 -14.03 -0.80 4.70
N ILE A 177 -13.11 0.14 4.87
CA ILE A 177 -13.37 1.53 5.23
C ILE A 177 -12.78 2.44 4.14
N PRO A 178 -13.59 2.87 3.14
CA PRO A 178 -13.13 3.67 2.00
C PRO A 178 -13.01 5.16 2.34
N ILE A 179 -12.34 5.49 3.44
CA ILE A 179 -12.10 6.87 3.88
C ILE A 179 -10.79 7.46 3.34
N GLY A 180 -10.08 6.74 2.48
CA GLY A 180 -8.75 7.13 2.01
C GLY A 180 -7.63 6.51 2.83
N ILE A 181 -6.40 6.96 2.58
CA ILE A 181 -5.22 6.67 3.40
C ILE A 181 -4.43 7.97 3.66
N PRO A 182 -3.66 8.07 4.76
CA PRO A 182 -3.07 9.34 5.22
C PRO A 182 -2.20 10.08 4.22
N ARG A 183 -1.54 9.38 3.27
CA ARG A 183 -0.75 10.05 2.22
C ARG A 183 -1.58 10.96 1.31
N MET A 184 -2.92 10.82 1.29
CA MET A 184 -3.78 11.73 0.55
C MET A 184 -3.72 13.15 1.15
N ASP A 185 -3.62 13.26 2.49
CA ASP A 185 -3.39 14.55 3.15
C ASP A 185 -2.03 15.13 2.75
N TYR A 186 -0.96 14.31 2.82
CA TYR A 186 0.38 14.72 2.37
C TYR A 186 0.39 15.26 0.93
N LEU A 187 -0.29 14.57 0.01
CA LEU A 187 -0.30 14.95 -1.42
C LEU A 187 -1.13 16.21 -1.70
N THR A 188 -2.15 16.49 -0.88
CA THR A 188 -3.10 17.58 -1.12
C THR A 188 -2.91 18.80 -0.21
N ASP A 189 -2.03 18.72 0.80
CA ASP A 189 -1.71 19.86 1.67
C ASP A 189 -0.76 20.84 0.96
N PRO A 190 -1.20 22.09 0.67
CA PRO A 190 -0.36 23.07 -0.03
C PRO A 190 0.90 23.47 0.77
N GLN A 191 0.81 23.53 2.11
CA GLN A 191 1.95 23.94 2.93
C GLN A 191 3.02 22.84 2.97
N GLU A 192 2.59 21.59 3.11
CA GLU A 192 3.51 20.45 3.08
C GLU A 192 4.14 20.31 1.68
N ASN A 193 3.35 20.50 0.63
CA ASN A 193 3.83 20.46 -0.74
C ASN A 193 4.93 21.51 -0.99
N GLU A 194 4.74 22.74 -0.51
CA GLU A 194 5.75 23.79 -0.66
C GLU A 194 7.01 23.50 0.18
N ARG A 195 6.84 22.97 1.39
CA ARG A 195 7.95 22.54 2.23
C ARG A 195 8.78 21.44 1.55
N VAL A 196 8.13 20.44 0.98
CA VAL A 196 8.78 19.34 0.26
C VAL A 196 9.43 19.84 -1.01
N ARG A 197 8.74 20.69 -1.78
CA ARG A 197 9.28 21.36 -2.96
C ARG A 197 10.59 22.09 -2.61
N GLY A 198 10.59 22.88 -1.55
CA GLY A 198 11.79 23.59 -1.08
C GLY A 198 12.94 22.65 -0.72
N ASN A 199 12.66 21.49 -0.11
CA ASN A 199 13.67 20.48 0.21
C ASN A 199 14.27 19.84 -1.06
N VAL A 200 13.40 19.47 -2.02
CA VAL A 200 13.85 18.90 -3.31
C VAL A 200 14.72 19.90 -4.07
N LEU A 201 14.27 21.15 -4.21
CA LEU A 201 15.00 22.18 -4.93
C LEU A 201 16.30 22.60 -4.23
N ARG A 202 16.37 22.51 -2.90
CA ARG A 202 17.63 22.73 -2.17
C ARG A 202 18.66 21.65 -2.49
N LYS A 203 18.21 20.41 -2.65
CA LYS A 203 19.08 19.27 -3.02
C LYS A 203 19.42 19.27 -4.51
N TYR A 204 18.46 19.66 -5.36
CA TYR A 204 18.55 19.65 -6.80
C TYR A 204 18.21 21.04 -7.38
N PRO A 205 19.09 22.05 -7.17
CA PRO A 205 18.83 23.43 -7.61
C PRO A 205 18.68 23.54 -9.13
N GLN A 206 19.24 22.60 -9.90
CA GLN A 206 19.09 22.54 -11.35
C GLN A 206 17.65 22.34 -11.82
N LEU A 207 16.75 21.83 -10.97
CA LEU A 207 15.32 21.69 -11.26
C LEU A 207 14.56 23.03 -11.16
N ALA A 208 15.21 24.11 -10.69
CA ALA A 208 14.66 25.46 -10.61
C ALA A 208 15.19 26.38 -11.75
N ASN A 209 15.64 25.80 -12.86
CA ASN A 209 16.24 26.53 -13.97
C ASN A 209 15.25 27.21 -14.96
N GLY A 210 13.96 27.21 -14.62
CA GLY A 210 12.87 27.78 -15.43
C GLY A 210 12.27 26.84 -16.48
N ARG A 211 12.83 25.62 -16.63
CA ARG A 211 12.28 24.57 -17.50
C ARG A 211 11.22 23.77 -16.77
N LYS A 212 10.38 23.10 -17.53
CA LYS A 212 9.38 22.16 -16.98
C LYS A 212 10.04 20.83 -16.58
N ASN A 213 9.59 20.25 -15.48
CA ASN A 213 10.13 19.02 -14.93
C ASN A 213 9.24 17.82 -15.28
N ILE A 214 9.79 16.83 -15.96
CA ILE A 214 9.15 15.54 -16.25
C ILE A 214 9.63 14.55 -15.20
N LEU A 215 8.70 13.93 -14.46
CA LEU A 215 8.98 12.80 -13.59
C LEU A 215 8.68 11.49 -14.31
N TYR A 216 9.70 10.67 -14.55
CA TYR A 216 9.54 9.30 -15.02
C TYR A 216 9.69 8.33 -13.84
N ALA A 217 8.61 7.61 -13.52
CA ALA A 217 8.53 6.67 -12.40
C ALA A 217 8.06 5.28 -12.91
N PRO A 218 8.96 4.48 -13.50
CA PRO A 218 8.60 3.17 -14.06
C PRO A 218 8.35 2.12 -12.98
N THR A 219 7.57 1.10 -13.33
CA THR A 219 7.36 -0.11 -12.52
C THR A 219 8.62 -0.99 -12.53
N PHE A 220 8.89 -1.61 -11.39
CA PHE A 220 9.92 -2.65 -11.26
C PHE A 220 9.70 -3.81 -12.24
N ARG A 221 10.79 -4.42 -12.69
CA ARG A 221 10.79 -5.62 -13.53
C ARG A 221 11.47 -6.78 -12.81
N ASP A 222 10.90 -7.98 -12.90
CA ASP A 222 11.36 -9.15 -12.14
C ASP A 222 12.56 -9.85 -12.82
N THR A 223 12.46 -10.10 -14.14
CA THR A 223 13.49 -10.82 -14.87
C THR A 223 14.60 -9.90 -15.38
N GLN A 224 15.80 -10.45 -15.61
CA GLN A 224 16.91 -9.68 -16.18
C GLN A 224 16.55 -9.13 -17.57
N GLN A 225 15.91 -9.94 -18.42
CA GLN A 225 15.47 -9.51 -19.75
C GLN A 225 14.54 -8.28 -19.69
N ASP A 226 13.59 -8.27 -18.74
CA ASP A 226 12.66 -7.15 -18.59
C ASP A 226 13.35 -5.92 -17.98
N LYS A 227 14.32 -6.12 -17.09
CA LYS A 227 15.20 -5.03 -16.59
C LYS A 227 16.00 -4.38 -17.72
N ASP A 228 16.55 -5.20 -18.62
CA ASP A 228 17.30 -4.70 -19.78
C ASP A 228 16.35 -3.94 -20.73
N ALA A 229 15.14 -4.42 -20.96
CA ALA A 229 14.12 -3.73 -21.74
C ALA A 229 13.74 -2.38 -21.11
N LEU A 230 13.56 -2.33 -19.79
CA LEU A 230 13.30 -1.08 -19.06
C LEU A 230 14.50 -0.11 -19.16
N ALA A 231 15.73 -0.61 -19.06
CA ALA A 231 16.92 0.22 -19.19
C ALA A 231 17.00 0.86 -20.59
N ASN A 232 16.76 0.07 -21.65
CA ASN A 232 16.74 0.55 -23.04
C ASN A 232 15.63 1.60 -23.25
N ALA A 233 14.42 1.36 -22.73
CA ALA A 233 13.31 2.29 -22.83
C ALA A 233 13.61 3.59 -22.06
N THR A 234 14.27 3.50 -20.90
CA THR A 234 14.71 4.67 -20.14
C THR A 234 15.75 5.48 -20.94
N GLU A 235 16.72 4.81 -21.55
CA GLU A 235 17.73 5.47 -22.39
C GLU A 235 17.08 6.12 -23.63
N GLU A 236 16.11 5.46 -24.26
CA GLU A 236 15.35 6.04 -25.38
C GLU A 236 14.66 7.34 -24.94
N LEU A 237 13.99 7.35 -23.78
CA LEU A 237 13.33 8.55 -23.25
C LEU A 237 14.34 9.66 -22.97
N VAL A 238 15.47 9.35 -22.30
CA VAL A 238 16.55 10.31 -22.04
C VAL A 238 17.05 10.95 -23.34
N ASN A 239 17.23 10.16 -24.41
CA ASN A 239 17.73 10.65 -25.71
C ASN A 239 16.67 11.43 -26.50
N LYS A 240 15.38 11.32 -26.19
CA LYS A 240 14.28 12.00 -26.92
C LYS A 240 13.78 13.27 -26.25
N VAL A 241 14.03 13.48 -24.96
CA VAL A 241 13.60 14.70 -24.25
C VAL A 241 14.30 15.92 -24.84
N ASN A 242 13.53 16.98 -25.10
CA ASN A 242 14.07 18.27 -25.48
C ASN A 242 14.54 19.04 -24.24
N TYR A 243 15.81 18.98 -23.94
CA TYR A 243 16.41 19.63 -22.77
C TYR A 243 16.51 21.18 -22.90
N SER A 244 16.07 21.78 -23.99
CA SER A 244 15.89 23.24 -24.02
C SER A 244 14.68 23.69 -23.21
N ASP A 245 13.65 22.85 -23.13
CA ASP A 245 12.35 23.16 -22.52
C ASP A 245 12.07 22.34 -21.26
N PHE A 246 12.69 21.17 -21.11
CA PHE A 246 12.39 20.20 -20.07
C PHE A 246 13.63 19.72 -19.31
N ASN A 247 13.42 19.39 -18.04
CA ASN A 247 14.31 18.52 -17.27
C ASN A 247 13.65 17.15 -17.13
N LEU A 248 14.42 16.09 -16.97
CA LEU A 248 13.93 14.73 -16.73
C LEU A 248 14.42 14.22 -15.38
N ILE A 249 13.50 13.78 -14.54
CA ILE A 249 13.74 13.10 -13.28
C ILE A 249 13.36 11.63 -13.48
N VAL A 250 14.33 10.72 -13.42
CA VAL A 250 14.06 9.27 -13.43
C VAL A 250 14.12 8.77 -12.00
N LYS A 251 13.01 8.30 -11.47
CA LYS A 251 12.92 7.73 -10.13
C LYS A 251 12.65 6.23 -10.21
N HIS A 252 13.69 5.44 -10.02
CA HIS A 252 13.58 3.99 -10.01
C HIS A 252 12.80 3.49 -8.77
N HIS A 253 12.19 2.33 -8.91
CA HIS A 253 11.48 1.68 -7.81
C HIS A 253 12.44 1.33 -6.66
N VAL A 254 11.92 1.33 -5.43
CA VAL A 254 12.71 1.07 -4.20
C VAL A 254 13.42 -0.28 -4.24
N VAL A 255 12.80 -1.28 -4.88
CA VAL A 255 13.36 -2.64 -5.02
C VAL A 255 14.57 -2.68 -5.93
N ASP A 256 14.65 -1.83 -6.98
CA ASP A 256 15.80 -1.82 -7.90
C ASP A 256 17.05 -1.19 -7.28
N SER A 257 16.95 0.06 -6.90
CA SER A 257 18.12 0.80 -6.39
C SER A 257 17.72 1.94 -5.47
N ASN A 258 16.43 2.30 -5.44
CA ASN A 258 15.90 3.50 -4.80
C ASN A 258 16.68 4.78 -5.15
N LYS A 259 17.31 4.80 -6.34
CA LYS A 259 18.12 5.93 -6.82
C LYS A 259 17.29 6.82 -7.73
N GLU A 260 17.57 8.10 -7.67
CA GLU A 260 17.09 9.08 -8.63
C GLU A 260 18.20 9.48 -9.58
N GLN A 261 17.81 9.80 -10.79
CA GLN A 261 18.70 10.33 -11.84
C GLN A 261 18.08 11.62 -12.37
N ILE A 262 18.84 12.70 -12.36
CA ILE A 262 18.39 14.02 -12.82
C ILE A 262 19.14 14.36 -14.11
N TYR A 263 18.39 14.65 -15.16
CA TYR A 263 18.89 15.05 -16.45
C TYR A 263 18.43 16.48 -16.76
N THR A 264 19.37 17.37 -16.96
CA THR A 264 19.12 18.75 -17.44
C THR A 264 19.73 18.99 -18.82
N ASP A 265 20.49 18.04 -19.30
CA ASP A 265 20.98 17.82 -20.67
C ASP A 265 21.03 16.29 -20.88
N SER A 266 21.50 15.84 -22.01
CA SER A 266 21.68 14.40 -22.31
C SER A 266 22.68 13.68 -21.39
N ARG A 267 23.38 14.41 -20.53
CA ARG A 267 24.32 13.86 -19.55
C ARG A 267 23.68 13.73 -18.19
N MET A 268 23.83 12.56 -17.59
CA MET A 268 23.27 12.24 -16.29
C MET A 268 24.02 12.98 -15.17
N ASN A 269 23.30 13.75 -14.37
CA ASN A 269 23.76 14.17 -13.06
C ASN A 269 23.36 13.10 -12.04
N LYS A 270 24.29 12.19 -11.68
CA LYS A 270 24.03 11.22 -10.62
C LYS A 270 23.76 11.97 -9.32
N ALA A 271 22.58 11.78 -8.78
CA ALA A 271 22.26 12.26 -7.45
C ALA A 271 22.68 11.19 -6.43
N GLU A 272 23.76 11.43 -5.72
CA GLU A 272 24.09 10.68 -4.50
C GLU A 272 23.48 11.42 -3.31
N GLY A 273 22.59 10.77 -2.57
CA GLY A 273 22.09 11.35 -1.33
C GLY A 273 20.64 11.02 -1.01
N GLU A 274 20.01 11.80 -0.18
CA GLU A 274 18.70 11.56 0.42
C GLU A 274 17.67 11.02 -0.56
N ASN A 275 17.06 9.89 -0.18
CA ASN A 275 16.11 9.18 -1.02
C ASN A 275 14.75 9.89 -1.00
N PHE A 276 14.54 10.84 -1.90
CA PHE A 276 13.22 11.37 -2.17
C PHE A 276 12.35 10.29 -2.83
N THR A 277 11.08 10.25 -2.45
CA THR A 277 10.09 9.36 -3.08
C THR A 277 9.58 9.95 -4.39
N ALA A 278 8.86 9.16 -5.19
CA ALA A 278 8.17 9.69 -6.36
C ALA A 278 7.14 10.78 -5.97
N MET A 279 6.48 10.63 -4.82
CA MET A 279 5.56 11.66 -4.30
C MET A 279 6.27 12.97 -3.97
N ASP A 280 7.49 12.92 -3.44
CA ASP A 280 8.28 14.14 -3.17
C ASP A 280 8.64 14.84 -4.48
N PHE A 281 9.05 14.09 -5.51
CA PHE A 281 9.32 14.66 -6.83
C PHE A 281 8.08 15.20 -7.54
N MET A 282 6.89 14.67 -7.26
CA MET A 282 5.63 15.26 -7.76
C MET A 282 5.39 16.70 -7.26
N CYS A 283 6.05 17.12 -6.16
CA CYS A 283 5.99 18.51 -5.70
C CYS A 283 6.78 19.49 -6.58
N VAL A 284 7.66 19.00 -7.44
CA VAL A 284 8.45 19.81 -8.39
C VAL A 284 8.13 19.47 -9.85
N ALA A 285 7.43 18.38 -10.10
CA ALA A 285 7.09 17.91 -11.44
C ALA A 285 5.94 18.72 -12.05
N ASP A 286 6.01 18.92 -13.36
CA ASP A 286 4.93 19.46 -14.20
C ASP A 286 4.19 18.33 -14.95
N TYR A 287 4.87 17.19 -15.17
CA TYR A 287 4.37 16.03 -15.91
C TYR A 287 4.82 14.74 -15.25
N VAL A 288 3.96 13.71 -15.27
CA VAL A 288 4.29 12.37 -14.81
C VAL A 288 4.25 11.40 -15.99
N VAL A 289 5.37 10.74 -16.24
CA VAL A 289 5.49 9.60 -17.15
C VAL A 289 5.63 8.35 -16.29
N THR A 290 4.84 7.35 -16.56
CA THR A 290 4.91 6.06 -15.87
C THR A 290 4.48 4.95 -16.83
N ASP A 291 4.35 3.73 -16.32
CA ASP A 291 3.86 2.58 -17.10
C ASP A 291 2.67 1.92 -16.37
N TYR A 292 2.88 0.85 -15.66
CA TYR A 292 1.84 0.10 -14.94
C TYR A 292 1.83 0.37 -13.43
N SER A 293 2.33 1.51 -13.00
CA SER A 293 2.49 1.84 -11.58
C SER A 293 1.24 2.46 -10.97
N SER A 294 0.95 2.10 -9.73
CA SER A 294 -0.08 2.77 -8.93
C SER A 294 0.19 4.25 -8.65
N VAL A 295 1.37 4.76 -8.99
CA VAL A 295 1.73 6.17 -8.91
C VAL A 295 0.78 7.09 -9.72
N ILE A 296 0.02 6.51 -10.64
CA ILE A 296 -1.08 7.17 -11.38
C ILE A 296 -2.09 7.81 -10.39
N TYR A 297 -2.44 7.11 -9.32
CA TYR A 297 -3.40 7.61 -8.33
C TYR A 297 -2.85 8.82 -7.56
N GLU A 298 -1.57 8.79 -7.21
CA GLU A 298 -0.88 9.91 -6.57
C GLU A 298 -0.78 11.12 -7.51
N ALA A 299 -0.47 10.89 -8.78
CA ALA A 299 -0.40 11.94 -9.80
C ALA A 299 -1.77 12.61 -10.04
N LEU A 300 -2.86 11.83 -10.05
CA LEU A 300 -4.23 12.34 -10.15
C LEU A 300 -4.60 13.24 -8.97
N LEU A 301 -4.23 12.88 -7.74
CA LEU A 301 -4.46 13.74 -6.56
C LEU A 301 -3.70 15.07 -6.64
N LYS A 302 -2.55 15.07 -7.31
CA LYS A 302 -1.73 16.27 -7.57
C LYS A 302 -2.19 17.05 -8.80
N ASN A 303 -3.22 16.59 -9.53
CA ASN A 303 -3.68 17.14 -10.80
C ASN A 303 -2.57 17.26 -11.87
N LEU A 304 -1.59 16.32 -11.83
CA LEU A 304 -0.49 16.27 -12.78
C LEU A 304 -0.91 15.51 -14.04
N PRO A 305 -0.60 16.00 -15.25
CA PRO A 305 -0.81 15.23 -16.48
C PRO A 305 -0.05 13.93 -16.47
N ILE A 306 -0.72 12.84 -16.88
CA ILE A 306 -0.19 11.48 -16.85
C ILE A 306 0.00 10.96 -18.27
N TYR A 307 1.19 10.42 -18.53
CA TYR A 307 1.55 9.78 -19.79
C TYR A 307 2.05 8.37 -19.50
N ILE A 308 1.47 7.40 -20.21
CA ILE A 308 1.80 5.97 -20.03
C ILE A 308 2.78 5.55 -21.13
N TYR A 309 4.02 5.32 -20.72
CA TYR A 309 5.07 4.78 -21.59
C TYR A 309 5.07 3.25 -21.48
N CYS A 310 4.23 2.61 -22.31
CA CYS A 310 3.93 1.18 -22.26
C CYS A 310 4.73 0.37 -23.30
N PHE A 311 6.07 0.51 -23.30
CA PHE A 311 6.99 -0.07 -24.28
C PHE A 311 6.92 -1.61 -24.37
N ASP A 312 6.52 -2.31 -23.32
CA ASP A 312 6.44 -3.76 -23.18
C ASP A 312 5.00 -4.27 -22.91
N SER A 313 3.98 -3.47 -23.30
CA SER A 313 2.58 -3.74 -22.94
C SER A 313 2.06 -5.11 -23.39
N ASP A 314 2.48 -5.59 -24.56
CA ASP A 314 1.98 -6.83 -25.14
C ASP A 314 2.28 -8.04 -24.22
N LYS A 315 3.45 -8.03 -23.57
CA LYS A 315 3.86 -9.05 -22.60
C LYS A 315 3.28 -8.76 -21.20
N TYR A 316 3.46 -7.53 -20.71
CA TYR A 316 3.19 -7.19 -19.32
C TYR A 316 1.72 -7.33 -18.93
N ILE A 317 0.78 -6.93 -19.81
CA ILE A 317 -0.66 -6.99 -19.55
C ILE A 317 -1.14 -8.43 -19.45
N ASP A 318 -0.68 -9.30 -20.36
CA ASP A 318 -1.07 -10.70 -20.39
C ASP A 318 -0.59 -11.48 -19.15
N GLU A 319 0.65 -11.21 -18.71
CA GLU A 319 1.25 -11.92 -17.58
C GLU A 319 0.64 -11.51 -16.22
N ARG A 320 0.40 -10.22 -16.00
CA ARG A 320 -0.01 -9.70 -14.67
C ARG A 320 -1.51 -9.72 -14.42
N GLY A 321 -2.31 -9.44 -15.44
CA GLY A 321 -3.75 -9.27 -15.33
C GLY A 321 -4.15 -8.00 -14.57
N PHE A 322 -5.28 -7.43 -14.97
CA PHE A 322 -5.80 -6.18 -14.43
C PHE A 322 -7.22 -6.37 -13.92
N TYR A 323 -7.67 -5.51 -13.01
CA TYR A 323 -9.03 -5.43 -12.52
C TYR A 323 -9.93 -4.58 -13.42
N ILE A 324 -9.33 -3.66 -14.17
CA ILE A 324 -9.95 -2.67 -15.05
C ILE A 324 -9.37 -2.82 -16.46
N ASP A 325 -10.00 -2.23 -17.44
CA ASP A 325 -9.41 -2.13 -18.78
C ASP A 325 -8.30 -1.05 -18.76
N PHE A 326 -7.06 -1.51 -18.92
CA PHE A 326 -5.89 -0.64 -18.85
C PHE A 326 -5.91 0.48 -19.89
N TRP A 327 -6.46 0.21 -21.07
CA TRP A 327 -6.44 1.15 -22.20
C TRP A 327 -7.57 2.17 -22.16
N THR A 328 -8.73 1.74 -21.66
CA THR A 328 -9.95 2.55 -21.72
C THR A 328 -10.30 3.20 -20.40
N ASP A 329 -9.96 2.63 -19.24
CA ASP A 329 -10.41 3.15 -17.96
C ASP A 329 -9.46 4.22 -17.39
N ILE A 330 -8.13 4.01 -17.51
CA ILE A 330 -7.16 4.95 -16.93
C ILE A 330 -7.14 6.27 -17.74
N PRO A 331 -7.27 7.43 -17.09
CA PRO A 331 -7.28 8.73 -17.74
C PRO A 331 -5.85 9.21 -18.05
N ALA A 332 -5.23 8.66 -19.09
CA ALA A 332 -3.88 9.00 -19.50
C ALA A 332 -3.74 8.99 -21.03
N LEU A 333 -2.63 9.51 -21.54
CA LEU A 333 -2.21 9.34 -22.92
C LEU A 333 -1.14 8.24 -23.00
N TYR A 334 -1.24 7.38 -24.00
CA TYR A 334 -0.45 6.14 -24.10
C TYR A 334 0.47 6.18 -25.31
N SER A 335 1.74 5.77 -25.14
CA SER A 335 2.66 5.51 -26.24
C SER A 335 3.57 4.32 -25.95
N LYS A 336 3.81 3.47 -26.95
CA LYS A 336 4.81 2.38 -26.89
C LYS A 336 6.24 2.86 -27.15
N ASN A 337 6.45 4.11 -27.54
CA ASN A 337 7.78 4.67 -27.80
C ASN A 337 7.96 6.04 -27.15
N ALA A 338 9.20 6.37 -26.83
CA ALA A 338 9.54 7.61 -26.15
C ALA A 338 9.23 8.86 -26.98
N LYS A 339 9.29 8.77 -28.32
CA LYS A 339 8.96 9.90 -29.19
C LYS A 339 7.52 10.33 -28.99
N GLY A 340 6.56 9.40 -28.99
CA GLY A 340 5.13 9.72 -28.76
C GLY A 340 4.89 10.36 -27.40
N ILE A 341 5.58 9.91 -26.34
CA ILE A 341 5.51 10.54 -25.01
C ILE A 341 6.01 12.00 -25.09
N CYS A 342 7.16 12.22 -25.71
CA CYS A 342 7.74 13.57 -25.85
C CYS A 342 6.87 14.47 -26.71
N ASP A 343 6.25 13.95 -27.77
CA ASP A 343 5.34 14.72 -28.65
C ASP A 343 4.08 15.16 -27.88
N PHE A 344 3.49 14.29 -27.05
CA PHE A 344 2.35 14.64 -26.18
C PHE A 344 2.72 15.76 -25.19
N ILE A 345 3.86 15.63 -24.51
CA ILE A 345 4.33 16.63 -23.55
C ILE A 345 4.62 17.95 -24.23
N ALA A 346 5.31 17.94 -25.37
CA ALA A 346 5.67 19.16 -26.12
C ALA A 346 4.44 19.90 -26.66
N SER A 347 3.40 19.16 -27.09
CA SER A 347 2.13 19.76 -27.56
C SER A 347 1.21 20.24 -26.43
N GLY A 348 1.53 19.95 -25.15
CA GLY A 348 0.66 20.24 -24.03
C GLY A 348 -0.64 19.40 -24.00
N MET A 349 -0.70 18.33 -24.78
CA MET A 349 -1.86 17.44 -24.84
C MET A 349 -2.06 16.74 -23.49
N ARG A 350 -3.31 16.68 -23.03
CA ARG A 350 -3.72 16.04 -21.76
C ARG A 350 -4.85 15.04 -22.03
N ALA A 351 -5.05 14.13 -21.11
CA ALA A 351 -6.21 13.27 -21.09
C ALA A 351 -7.51 14.09 -20.90
N ASN A 352 -8.64 13.47 -21.16
CA ASN A 352 -9.93 14.09 -20.98
C ASN A 352 -10.17 14.42 -19.50
N SER A 353 -10.42 15.69 -19.18
CA SER A 353 -10.57 16.20 -17.80
C SER A 353 -11.79 15.59 -17.08
N GLU A 354 -12.89 15.36 -17.78
CA GLU A 354 -14.06 14.71 -17.19
C GLU A 354 -13.75 13.25 -16.80
N LYS A 355 -13.01 12.55 -17.64
CA LYS A 355 -12.54 11.19 -17.34
C LYS A 355 -11.58 11.18 -16.14
N GLU A 356 -10.66 12.16 -16.04
CA GLU A 356 -9.77 12.32 -14.90
C GLU A 356 -10.56 12.51 -13.58
N GLU A 357 -11.57 13.41 -13.57
CA GLU A 357 -12.38 13.67 -12.38
C GLU A 357 -13.26 12.47 -11.99
N ASN A 358 -13.87 11.81 -12.97
CA ASN A 358 -14.67 10.61 -12.72
C ASN A 358 -13.82 9.48 -12.13
N PHE A 359 -12.63 9.25 -12.68
CA PHE A 359 -11.71 8.22 -12.17
C PHE A 359 -11.19 8.59 -10.76
N LYS A 360 -10.87 9.87 -10.54
CA LYS A 360 -10.43 10.36 -9.24
C LYS A 360 -11.51 10.20 -8.18
N LYS A 361 -12.75 10.56 -8.48
CA LYS A 361 -13.91 10.37 -7.59
C LYS A 361 -14.15 8.90 -7.27
N ALA A 362 -13.98 8.00 -8.24
CA ALA A 362 -14.20 6.57 -8.06
C ALA A 362 -13.11 5.89 -7.20
N TYR A 363 -11.84 6.22 -7.47
CA TYR A 363 -10.70 5.46 -6.92
C TYR A 363 -9.91 6.16 -5.82
N VAL A 364 -9.91 7.50 -5.77
CA VAL A 364 -9.12 8.30 -4.81
C VAL A 364 -9.95 9.45 -4.23
N ASN A 365 -11.16 9.15 -3.82
CA ASN A 365 -12.08 10.14 -3.29
C ASN A 365 -11.65 10.64 -1.91
N LYS A 366 -11.21 11.91 -1.84
CA LYS A 366 -10.91 12.57 -0.56
C LYS A 366 -12.18 13.19 0.03
N ARG A 367 -12.98 12.40 0.73
CA ARG A 367 -14.25 12.80 1.34
C ARG A 367 -14.12 13.74 2.53
N PHE A 368 -12.98 13.71 3.21
CA PHE A 368 -12.74 14.45 4.45
C PHE A 368 -11.63 15.48 4.28
N SER A 369 -11.73 16.58 5.01
CA SER A 369 -10.68 17.61 5.04
C SER A 369 -9.33 17.06 5.52
N SER A 370 -9.35 16.13 6.48
CA SER A 370 -8.18 15.39 6.95
C SER A 370 -8.50 13.90 7.14
N ILE A 371 -8.00 13.08 6.26
CA ILE A 371 -8.04 11.61 6.36
C ILE A 371 -7.31 11.13 7.62
N THR A 372 -6.18 11.77 7.94
CA THR A 372 -5.37 11.45 9.11
C THR A 372 -6.14 11.64 10.41
N ALA A 373 -6.89 12.73 10.52
CA ALA A 373 -7.72 13.00 11.71
C ALA A 373 -8.86 11.98 11.84
N GLU A 374 -9.49 11.57 10.71
CA GLU A 374 -10.54 10.54 10.74
C GLU A 374 -9.97 9.19 11.20
N TYR A 375 -8.77 8.81 10.77
CA TYR A 375 -8.10 7.63 11.34
C TYR A 375 -7.75 7.80 12.82
N GLY A 376 -7.40 9.00 13.27
CA GLY A 376 -7.19 9.29 14.70
C GLY A 376 -8.43 8.97 15.52
N LYS A 377 -9.59 9.47 15.09
CA LYS A 377 -10.90 9.17 15.69
C LYS A 377 -11.21 7.68 15.66
N LEU A 378 -11.13 7.04 14.49
CA LEU A 378 -11.36 5.62 14.31
C LEU A 378 -10.50 4.77 15.26
N ILE A 379 -9.20 5.04 15.34
CA ILE A 379 -8.27 4.31 16.21
C ILE A 379 -8.65 4.49 17.69
N ASP A 380 -9.01 5.70 18.11
CA ASP A 380 -9.45 5.98 19.48
C ASP A 380 -10.74 5.23 19.81
N GLU A 381 -11.74 5.28 18.95
CA GLU A 381 -13.03 4.60 19.13
C GLU A 381 -12.88 3.08 19.16
N LEU A 382 -12.07 2.52 18.27
CA LEU A 382 -11.73 1.10 18.29
C LEU A 382 -11.00 0.71 19.56
N ALA A 383 -10.08 1.55 20.04
CA ALA A 383 -9.36 1.31 21.29
C ALA A 383 -10.25 1.39 22.52
N ARG A 384 -11.34 2.15 22.47
CA ARG A 384 -12.37 2.25 23.52
C ARG A 384 -13.48 1.21 23.36
N GLY A 385 -13.60 0.60 22.16
CA GLY A 385 -14.67 -0.36 21.84
C GLY A 385 -16.03 0.29 21.58
N VAL A 386 -16.06 1.52 21.06
CA VAL A 386 -17.27 2.32 20.81
C VAL A 386 -17.46 2.72 19.34
N TYR A 387 -16.67 2.14 18.42
CA TYR A 387 -16.83 2.39 17.00
C TYR A 387 -18.12 1.79 16.46
N ASP A 388 -18.92 2.58 15.80
CA ASP A 388 -20.29 2.31 15.34
C ASP A 388 -20.38 1.75 13.90
N GLY A 389 -19.28 1.67 13.17
CA GLY A 389 -19.30 1.15 11.80
C GLY A 389 -19.52 2.21 10.70
N ARG A 390 -19.71 3.50 11.04
CA ARG A 390 -20.07 4.56 10.08
C ARG A 390 -19.14 4.70 8.86
N TYR A 391 -17.89 4.28 8.96
CA TYR A 391 -16.93 4.28 7.84
C TYR A 391 -16.94 3.00 7.02
N ASN A 392 -17.74 1.99 7.41
CA ASN A 392 -17.75 0.72 6.68
C ASN A 392 -18.32 0.90 5.28
N TYR A 393 -17.75 0.13 4.34
CA TYR A 393 -18.21 0.14 2.95
C TYR A 393 -19.71 -0.18 2.84
N GLY A 394 -20.42 0.65 2.09
CA GLY A 394 -21.86 0.58 1.92
C GLY A 394 -22.67 1.34 2.99
N ILE A 395 -22.03 1.78 4.08
CA ILE A 395 -22.64 2.60 5.14
C ILE A 395 -22.17 4.06 5.02
N LEU A 396 -20.88 4.26 4.70
CA LEU A 396 -20.31 5.59 4.53
C LEU A 396 -21.08 6.40 3.49
N LYS A 397 -21.62 7.53 3.91
CA LYS A 397 -22.27 8.54 3.05
C LYS A 397 -21.31 9.71 2.81
N ASP A 398 -21.53 10.45 1.72
CA ASP A 398 -20.73 11.64 1.41
C ASP A 398 -20.96 12.78 2.44
N ASP A 399 -22.15 12.81 3.06
CA ASP A 399 -22.43 13.71 4.16
C ASP A 399 -22.23 12.99 5.51
N PRO A 400 -21.71 13.70 6.53
CA PRO A 400 -21.62 13.13 7.89
C PRO A 400 -23.03 12.71 8.37
N PRO A 401 -23.15 11.60 9.13
CA PRO A 401 -24.45 11.19 9.66
C PRO A 401 -25.06 12.31 10.49
N SER A 402 -26.36 12.54 10.30
CA SER A 402 -27.11 13.48 11.13
C SER A 402 -27.23 12.93 12.56
N GLU A 403 -27.42 13.80 13.55
CA GLU A 403 -27.61 13.37 14.95
C GLU A 403 -28.78 12.39 15.14
N ASP A 404 -29.71 12.34 14.18
CA ASP A 404 -30.86 11.42 14.18
C ASP A 404 -30.51 10.03 13.62
N ASP A 405 -29.52 9.93 12.71
CA ASP A 405 -28.98 8.65 12.21
C ASP A 405 -28.19 7.94 13.32
N GLU A 406 -27.44 8.68 14.15
CA GLU A 406 -26.69 8.12 15.31
C GLU A 406 -27.61 7.49 16.37
N LYS A 407 -28.82 8.02 16.54
CA LYS A 407 -29.80 7.48 17.51
C LYS A 407 -30.52 6.22 17.04
N GLN A 408 -30.66 6.02 15.72
CA GLN A 408 -31.32 4.83 15.16
C GLN A 408 -30.38 3.62 15.13
N GLU A 409 -29.08 3.82 14.88
CA GLU A 409 -28.09 2.73 14.90
C GLU A 409 -27.88 2.16 16.31
N THR A 410 -27.85 3.02 17.35
CA THR A 410 -27.75 2.57 18.75
C THR A 410 -28.96 1.73 19.20
N ALA A 411 -30.10 1.91 18.58
CA ALA A 411 -31.31 1.12 18.91
C ALA A 411 -31.36 -0.25 18.20
N GLN A 412 -30.71 -0.37 17.02
CA GLN A 412 -30.63 -1.65 16.30
C GLN A 412 -29.55 -2.59 16.86
N GLU A 413 -28.40 -2.07 17.31
CA GLU A 413 -27.37 -2.91 17.96
C GLU A 413 -27.82 -3.53 19.28
N THR A 414 -28.72 -2.85 20.02
CA THR A 414 -29.34 -3.44 21.25
C THR A 414 -30.29 -4.59 20.93
N ALA A 415 -30.93 -4.58 19.77
CA ALA A 415 -31.88 -5.63 19.38
C ALA A 415 -31.20 -6.89 18.79
N GLU A 416 -30.06 -6.73 18.10
CA GLU A 416 -29.30 -7.86 17.51
C GLU A 416 -28.49 -8.63 18.56
N ASN A 417 -28.00 -7.96 19.61
CA ASN A 417 -27.26 -8.62 20.70
C ASN A 417 -28.15 -9.52 21.59
N GLU A 418 -29.48 -9.37 21.55
CA GLU A 418 -30.42 -10.26 22.26
C GLU A 418 -30.77 -11.54 21.48
N SER A 419 -30.54 -11.57 20.14
CA SER A 419 -30.90 -12.72 19.29
C SER A 419 -29.80 -13.79 19.12
N ASP A 420 -28.52 -13.47 19.38
CA ASP A 420 -27.39 -14.39 19.14
C ASP A 420 -27.01 -15.30 20.31
N ASN A 421 -27.83 -15.34 21.37
CA ASN A 421 -27.58 -16.19 22.56
C ASN A 421 -28.24 -17.59 22.51
N GLU A 422 -28.94 -17.92 21.44
CA GLU A 422 -29.53 -19.26 21.27
C GLU A 422 -29.04 -19.88 19.94
N THR A 423 -27.91 -20.50 19.90
CA THR A 423 -27.62 -21.75 19.14
C THR A 423 -26.14 -22.07 19.15
N SER A 424 -25.77 -22.90 20.09
CA SER A 424 -24.53 -23.71 19.95
C SER A 424 -24.94 -25.17 20.20
N ASN A 425 -24.79 -26.04 19.21
CA ASN A 425 -24.27 -27.42 19.44
C ASN A 425 -24.09 -28.27 18.18
N SER A 426 -23.11 -29.11 18.29
CA SER A 426 -22.82 -30.40 17.60
C SER A 426 -22.02 -30.37 16.30
N SER A 427 -20.80 -30.86 16.39
CA SER A 427 -20.24 -32.23 16.15
C SER A 427 -20.10 -32.57 14.64
N SER A 428 -19.10 -33.16 14.13
CA SER A 428 -17.96 -34.01 14.39
C SER A 428 -17.45 -34.63 13.07
N ASP A 429 -16.17 -34.88 13.02
CA ASP A 429 -15.46 -36.00 12.39
C ASP A 429 -15.18 -36.13 10.88
N ALA A 430 -13.93 -36.16 10.60
CA ALA A 430 -13.00 -37.24 10.16
C ALA A 430 -12.73 -37.32 8.63
N VAL A 431 -11.54 -37.34 8.19
CA VAL A 431 -10.42 -38.28 8.04
C VAL A 431 -9.83 -38.35 6.62
N ILE A 432 -8.47 -38.35 6.56
CA ILE A 432 -7.48 -38.97 5.64
C ILE A 432 -7.07 -38.16 4.37
N ALA A 433 -5.89 -37.71 4.24
CA ALA A 433 -4.46 -38.05 4.13
C ALA A 433 -3.94 -38.33 2.69
N GLU A 434 -2.68 -37.92 2.50
CA GLU A 434 -1.70 -38.26 1.44
C GLU A 434 -1.82 -37.42 0.14
N ASP A 435 -0.78 -36.86 -0.43
CA ASP A 435 0.64 -37.12 -0.48
C ASP A 435 1.46 -35.88 -0.82
N ILE A 436 2.73 -35.93 -0.50
CA ILE A 436 3.74 -34.89 -0.46
C ILE A 436 4.49 -34.82 -1.79
N GLN A 437 4.74 -33.64 -2.34
CA GLN A 437 5.99 -33.33 -3.01
C GLN A 437 6.42 -31.89 -2.78
N THR A 438 7.69 -31.78 -2.44
CA THR A 438 8.41 -30.58 -2.04
C THR A 438 8.67 -29.66 -3.19
N ASP A 439 8.25 -28.41 -3.07
CA ASP A 439 8.85 -27.33 -3.83
C ASP A 439 9.10 -26.13 -2.92
N ASP A 440 10.30 -25.63 -3.06
CA ASP A 440 10.97 -24.67 -2.22
C ASP A 440 10.17 -23.40 -1.99
N ILE A 441 10.26 -22.91 -0.74
CA ILE A 441 9.91 -21.55 -0.35
C ILE A 441 10.87 -20.61 -1.08
N LYS A 442 10.53 -20.20 -2.28
CA LYS A 442 11.03 -18.97 -2.84
C LYS A 442 10.18 -17.85 -2.28
N GLU A 443 10.60 -17.31 -1.15
CA GLU A 443 10.27 -15.96 -0.77
C GLU A 443 10.72 -15.03 -1.92
N ASP A 444 9.97 -13.94 -2.14
CA ASP A 444 10.35 -12.85 -3.04
C ASP A 444 11.68 -12.19 -2.61
N THR A 445 12.76 -12.93 -2.66
CA THR A 445 14.13 -12.52 -2.32
C THR A 445 15.14 -13.13 -3.29
N GLU A 446 14.72 -13.54 -4.48
CA GLU A 446 15.69 -13.75 -5.54
C GLU A 446 15.93 -12.44 -6.25
N ASN A 447 16.96 -11.74 -5.79
CA ASN A 447 17.96 -11.11 -6.64
C ASN A 447 18.98 -10.37 -5.78
N GLU A 448 19.91 -11.13 -5.25
CA GLU A 448 21.28 -10.68 -5.03
C GLU A 448 22.17 -11.91 -5.15
N GLN A 449 22.64 -12.18 -6.34
CA GLN A 449 23.94 -12.78 -6.63
C GLN A 449 24.13 -12.86 -8.15
N ASN A 450 24.73 -11.85 -8.71
CA ASN A 450 25.96 -11.74 -9.48
C ASN A 450 26.08 -10.33 -10.02
#